data_6639561db0c4827869e1c09d02d86c5e
#
_entry.id   6639561db0c4827869e1c09d02d86c5e
#
_cell.length_a   1.000
_cell.length_b   1.000
_cell.length_c   1.000
_cell.angle_alpha   90.00
_cell.angle_beta   90.00
_cell.angle_gamma   90.00
#
_symmetry.space_group_name_H-M   'P 1'
#
loop_
_entity.id
_entity.type
_entity.pdbx_description
1 polymer ?
#
loop_
_entity_poly.entity_id
_entity_poly.type
_entity_poly.pdbx_seq_one_letter_code
_entity_poly.pdbx_strand_id
1 'polypeptide(L)'
;MNAKKNNTTKTPFQRLRHPDSLIFILGGISGALINFLATFSLYRFAAMDPWIAFFCGTLANQLFHHLYYNVVYVNQEIQIKTPLPLHLFLYLCVSITSSVFFGFLMKDLGFSFFVSFAVSLLLLSLANVFLIRISTFSSANLAEVEYMEMNDSYYDDQTDEKKVSRFRAWYHRSRYERMTKFVSEYFKRGMKMADLGCANCLWNINELPVFGVDINDKMLRWAKENHRLKDFSVTPDLSRTGLKTKSFDLVLMSETLEHILDLKGVLKEVGRILKDKGTFLITVPYDYFLGPFFVLFNLNCIYMGYVRGSVYHKYRCGHINHFTKTRLKQTLAENGFTLKRCFVVNGLLLYAVAEKSGRKDY
;
A
#
# COMPACT_ATOMS: atom_id res chain seq x y z
N MET A 1 27.25 -24.11 -4.80
CA MET A 1 27.80 -23.50 -3.56
C MET A 1 26.66 -23.15 -2.65
N ASN A 2 26.49 -23.93 -1.56
CA ASN A 2 25.37 -23.84 -0.63
C ASN A 2 25.53 -22.65 0.32
N ALA A 3 24.83 -21.55 0.10
CA ALA A 3 24.63 -20.53 1.12
C ALA A 3 23.35 -20.86 1.91
N LYS A 4 23.50 -21.61 3.00
CA LYS A 4 22.46 -21.70 4.05
C LYS A 4 22.23 -20.29 4.60
N LYS A 5 21.17 -19.59 4.16
CA LYS A 5 20.65 -18.41 4.85
C LYS A 5 20.00 -18.88 6.16
N ASN A 6 20.70 -18.66 7.26
CA ASN A 6 20.14 -18.78 8.61
C ASN A 6 18.99 -17.77 8.77
N ASN A 7 17.76 -18.25 8.66
CA ASN A 7 16.55 -17.53 9.07
C ASN A 7 16.46 -17.50 10.60
N THR A 8 17.39 -16.82 11.26
CA THR A 8 17.26 -16.49 12.67
C THR A 8 16.28 -15.33 12.77
N THR A 9 15.08 -15.61 13.25
CA THR A 9 14.10 -14.58 13.65
C THR A 9 14.76 -13.68 14.69
N LYS A 10 15.25 -12.52 14.23
CA LYS A 10 15.86 -11.51 15.12
C LYS A 10 14.85 -11.11 16.18
N THR A 11 15.24 -11.15 17.45
CA THR A 11 14.40 -10.68 18.56
C THR A 11 14.04 -9.20 18.37
N PRO A 12 12.94 -8.69 18.97
CA PRO A 12 12.57 -7.28 18.90
C PRO A 12 13.72 -6.33 19.27
N PHE A 13 14.55 -6.72 20.25
CA PHE A 13 15.75 -5.97 20.66
C PHE A 13 16.88 -5.95 19.60
N GLN A 14 17.06 -7.02 18.86
CA GLN A 14 18.04 -7.08 17.75
C GLN A 14 17.59 -6.26 16.53
N ARG A 15 16.28 -6.05 16.37
CA ARG A 15 15.69 -5.20 15.31
C ARG A 15 15.87 -3.71 15.58
N LEU A 16 15.84 -3.29 16.87
CA LEU A 16 16.15 -1.91 17.28
C LEU A 16 17.62 -1.52 17.05
N ARG A 17 18.54 -2.49 16.89
CA ARG A 17 19.93 -2.26 16.58
C ARG A 17 20.24 -2.05 15.10
N HIS A 18 19.25 -2.07 14.22
CA HIS A 18 19.49 -1.72 12.82
C HIS A 18 19.80 -0.22 12.73
N PRO A 19 20.85 0.21 12.00
CA PRO A 19 21.24 1.62 11.90
C PRO A 19 20.07 2.55 11.54
N ASP A 20 19.20 2.12 10.64
CA ASP A 20 18.03 2.91 10.20
C ASP A 20 17.00 3.13 11.32
N SER A 21 16.81 2.15 12.19
CA SER A 21 15.89 2.28 13.32
C SER A 21 16.44 3.22 14.39
N LEU A 22 17.77 3.19 14.60
CA LEU A 22 18.43 4.11 15.52
C LEU A 22 18.35 5.56 15.03
N ILE A 23 18.62 5.79 13.75
CA ILE A 23 18.52 7.11 13.12
C ILE A 23 17.09 7.65 13.25
N PHE A 24 16.06 6.81 12.99
CA PHE A 24 14.67 7.20 13.13
C PHE A 24 14.31 7.59 14.58
N ILE A 25 14.75 6.79 15.55
CA ILE A 25 14.52 7.06 16.99
C ILE A 25 15.22 8.34 17.42
N LEU A 26 16.48 8.54 17.01
CA LEU A 26 17.24 9.76 17.32
C LEU A 26 16.58 11.00 16.73
N GLY A 27 16.09 10.93 15.50
CA GLY A 27 15.32 12.01 14.88
C GLY A 27 14.04 12.33 15.68
N GLY A 28 13.29 11.30 16.10
CA GLY A 28 12.11 11.47 16.92
C GLY A 28 12.38 12.14 18.26
N ILE A 29 13.40 11.67 18.98
CA ILE A 29 13.82 12.24 20.29
C ILE A 29 14.29 13.70 20.12
N SER A 30 15.13 13.97 19.13
CA SER A 30 15.64 15.32 18.87
C SER A 30 14.53 16.29 18.50
N GLY A 31 13.59 15.87 17.67
CA GLY A 31 12.41 16.67 17.32
C GLY A 31 11.50 16.95 18.50
N ALA A 32 11.27 15.96 19.37
CA ALA A 32 10.51 16.13 20.61
C ALA A 32 11.18 17.13 21.55
N LEU A 33 12.51 17.08 21.67
CA LEU A 33 13.28 18.03 22.48
C LEU A 33 13.20 19.44 21.92
N ILE A 34 13.31 19.61 20.62
CA ILE A 34 13.15 20.92 19.96
C ILE A 34 11.75 21.48 20.21
N ASN A 35 10.70 20.66 20.05
CA ASN A 35 9.33 21.07 20.36
C ASN A 35 9.20 21.52 21.80
N PHE A 36 9.71 20.72 22.76
CA PHE A 36 9.67 21.05 24.17
C PHE A 36 10.35 22.37 24.49
N LEU A 37 11.60 22.54 24.05
CA LEU A 37 12.38 23.75 24.33
C LEU A 37 11.74 25.00 23.74
N ALA A 38 11.27 24.93 22.50
CA ALA A 38 10.58 26.04 21.85
C ALA A 38 9.27 26.39 22.57
N THR A 39 8.40 25.39 22.82
CA THR A 39 7.11 25.58 23.50
C THR A 39 7.29 26.13 24.89
N PHE A 40 8.20 25.53 25.69
CA PHE A 40 8.45 25.94 27.06
C PHE A 40 8.99 27.37 27.11
N SER A 41 9.97 27.71 26.27
CA SER A 41 10.56 29.05 26.22
C SER A 41 9.52 30.10 25.84
N LEU A 42 8.71 29.87 24.82
CA LEU A 42 7.69 30.81 24.37
C LEU A 42 6.57 30.98 25.43
N TYR A 43 6.14 29.88 26.05
CA TYR A 43 5.13 29.92 27.09
C TYR A 43 5.66 30.61 28.38
N ARG A 44 6.85 30.22 28.85
CA ARG A 44 7.38 30.65 30.17
C ARG A 44 8.01 32.02 30.15
N PHE A 45 8.78 32.36 29.11
CA PHE A 45 9.56 33.59 29.05
C PHE A 45 8.95 34.68 28.17
N ALA A 46 8.26 34.29 27.08
CA ALA A 46 7.56 35.23 26.21
C ALA A 46 6.08 35.42 26.58
N ALA A 47 5.60 34.76 27.65
CA ALA A 47 4.22 34.77 28.13
C ALA A 47 3.16 34.54 27.01
N MET A 48 3.53 33.72 26.01
CA MET A 48 2.62 33.39 24.91
C MET A 48 1.48 32.49 25.37
N ASP A 49 0.34 32.61 24.71
CA ASP A 49 -0.77 31.70 24.91
C ASP A 49 -0.34 30.23 24.71
N PRO A 50 -0.73 29.31 25.59
CA PRO A 50 -0.27 27.92 25.55
C PRO A 50 -0.39 27.26 24.17
N TRP A 51 -1.54 27.42 23.49
CA TRP A 51 -1.74 26.80 22.19
C TRP A 51 -0.86 27.40 21.09
N ILE A 52 -0.58 28.75 21.14
CA ILE A 52 0.32 29.42 20.20
C ILE A 52 1.76 28.95 20.43
N ALA A 53 2.19 28.88 21.70
CA ALA A 53 3.52 28.41 22.04
C ALA A 53 3.76 26.97 21.56
N PHE A 54 2.78 26.07 21.75
CA PHE A 54 2.87 24.70 21.26
C PHE A 54 2.83 24.61 19.72
N PHE A 55 2.03 25.45 19.07
CA PHE A 55 2.01 25.54 17.60
C PHE A 55 3.38 25.93 17.04
N CYS A 56 4.03 26.95 17.61
CA CYS A 56 5.39 27.35 17.19
C CYS A 56 6.40 26.22 17.42
N GLY A 57 6.31 25.54 18.58
CA GLY A 57 7.14 24.39 18.90
C GLY A 57 6.94 23.24 17.90
N THR A 58 5.70 22.95 17.49
CA THR A 58 5.42 21.91 16.51
C THR A 58 5.93 22.28 15.12
N LEU A 59 5.85 23.55 14.70
CA LEU A 59 6.43 24.00 13.45
C LEU A 59 7.96 23.87 13.44
N ALA A 60 8.64 24.23 14.54
CA ALA A 60 10.08 24.07 14.68
C ALA A 60 10.49 22.57 14.62
N ASN A 61 9.75 21.69 15.27
CA ASN A 61 9.93 20.26 15.20
C ASN A 61 9.75 19.72 13.77
N GLN A 62 8.73 20.17 13.06
CA GLN A 62 8.47 19.71 11.69
C GLN A 62 9.53 20.20 10.72
N LEU A 63 9.98 21.43 10.83
CA LEU A 63 11.09 21.96 10.04
C LEU A 63 12.37 21.14 10.29
N PHE A 64 12.65 20.83 11.56
CA PHE A 64 13.77 19.96 11.92
C PHE A 64 13.63 18.57 11.29
N HIS A 65 12.47 17.93 11.38
CA HIS A 65 12.27 16.63 10.77
C HIS A 65 12.40 16.66 9.25
N HIS A 66 11.87 17.69 8.60
CA HIS A 66 12.03 17.86 7.16
C HIS A 66 13.52 17.95 6.78
N LEU A 67 14.29 18.76 7.47
CA LEU A 67 15.73 18.91 7.22
C LEU A 67 16.48 17.61 7.56
N TYR A 68 16.21 17.02 8.73
CA TYR A 68 16.86 15.81 9.21
C TYR A 68 16.66 14.64 8.26
N TYR A 69 15.43 14.39 7.83
CA TYR A 69 15.14 13.30 6.91
C TYR A 69 15.67 13.53 5.51
N ASN A 70 15.65 14.77 5.01
CA ASN A 70 16.22 15.09 3.71
C ASN A 70 17.76 14.96 3.70
N VAL A 71 18.44 15.26 4.82
CA VAL A 71 19.91 15.18 4.89
C VAL A 71 20.38 13.75 5.24
N VAL A 72 19.70 13.06 6.16
CA VAL A 72 20.14 11.78 6.69
C VAL A 72 19.62 10.59 5.88
N TYR A 73 18.44 10.72 5.24
CA TYR A 73 17.82 9.66 4.45
C TYR A 73 18.02 9.77 2.92
N VAL A 74 18.67 10.82 2.42
CA VAL A 74 18.87 11.08 0.97
C VAL A 74 19.66 9.96 0.26
N ASN A 75 20.38 9.12 0.96
CA ASN A 75 21.17 8.03 0.35
C ASN A 75 20.38 6.74 0.04
N GLN A 76 19.09 6.69 0.31
CA GLN A 76 18.25 5.57 -0.08
C GLN A 76 17.15 6.09 -1.01
N GLU A 77 16.93 5.46 -2.15
CA GLU A 77 16.00 5.79 -3.24
C GLU A 77 14.53 6.06 -2.80
N ILE A 78 14.37 6.98 -1.86
CA ILE A 78 13.10 7.33 -1.25
C ILE A 78 12.48 8.48 -2.05
N GLN A 79 11.51 8.19 -2.89
CA GLN A 79 10.76 9.21 -3.60
C GLN A 79 9.58 9.70 -2.75
N ILE A 80 9.55 11.00 -2.45
CA ILE A 80 8.38 11.67 -1.87
C ILE A 80 7.29 11.72 -2.94
N LYS A 81 6.21 10.96 -2.77
CA LYS A 81 5.11 10.85 -3.74
C LYS A 81 4.01 11.89 -3.58
N THR A 82 3.87 12.48 -2.41
CA THR A 82 2.86 13.52 -2.18
C THR A 82 3.36 14.84 -2.73
N PRO A 83 2.53 15.58 -3.50
CA PRO A 83 2.86 16.95 -3.87
C PRO A 83 3.20 17.75 -2.62
N LEU A 84 4.31 18.48 -2.64
CA LEU A 84 4.78 19.29 -1.51
C LEU A 84 3.67 20.16 -0.87
N PRO A 85 2.78 20.83 -1.63
CA PRO A 85 1.68 21.58 -1.04
C PRO A 85 0.72 20.75 -0.18
N LEU A 86 0.38 19.53 -0.62
CA LEU A 86 -0.50 18.65 0.14
C LEU A 86 0.19 18.16 1.42
N HIS A 87 1.46 17.83 1.32
CA HIS A 87 2.27 17.43 2.47
C HIS A 87 2.31 18.53 3.53
N LEU A 88 2.67 19.77 3.12
CA LEU A 88 2.68 20.93 4.01
C LEU A 88 1.31 21.21 4.62
N PHE A 89 0.23 21.11 3.84
CA PHE A 89 -1.13 21.29 4.31
C PHE A 89 -1.50 20.26 5.41
N LEU A 90 -1.18 19.00 5.20
CA LEU A 90 -1.46 17.94 6.19
C LEU A 90 -0.68 18.16 7.50
N TYR A 91 0.60 18.54 7.40
CA TYR A 91 1.39 18.88 8.59
C TYR A 91 0.83 20.09 9.33
N LEU A 92 0.38 21.12 8.60
CA LEU A 92 -0.25 22.27 9.19
C LEU A 92 -1.54 21.91 9.94
N CYS A 93 -2.40 21.08 9.34
CA CYS A 93 -3.62 20.59 9.98
C CYS A 93 -3.34 19.84 11.29
N VAL A 94 -2.36 18.94 11.28
CA VAL A 94 -1.97 18.18 12.48
C VAL A 94 -1.37 19.10 13.55
N SER A 95 -0.56 20.09 13.16
CA SER A 95 0.00 21.06 14.08
C SER A 95 -1.07 21.92 14.75
N ILE A 96 -2.03 22.43 13.98
CA ILE A 96 -3.16 23.21 14.50
C ILE A 96 -3.97 22.37 15.48
N THR A 97 -4.39 21.16 15.06
CA THR A 97 -5.21 20.28 15.89
C THR A 97 -4.53 19.93 17.21
N SER A 98 -3.25 19.54 17.17
CA SER A 98 -2.48 19.20 18.38
C SER A 98 -2.29 20.41 19.28
N SER A 99 -2.16 21.62 18.73
CA SER A 99 -1.96 22.85 19.48
C SER A 99 -3.24 23.33 20.18
N VAL A 100 -4.37 23.25 19.48
CA VAL A 100 -5.69 23.51 20.06
C VAL A 100 -5.95 22.53 21.21
N PHE A 101 -5.64 21.24 20.99
CA PHE A 101 -5.79 20.22 22.03
C PHE A 101 -4.88 20.48 23.24
N PHE A 102 -3.64 20.91 23.03
CA PHE A 102 -2.74 21.30 24.13
C PHE A 102 -3.32 22.46 24.93
N GLY A 103 -3.82 23.51 24.25
CA GLY A 103 -4.49 24.65 24.89
C GLY A 103 -5.70 24.23 25.71
N PHE A 104 -6.54 23.35 25.17
CA PHE A 104 -7.69 22.78 25.85
C PHE A 104 -7.31 22.02 27.13
N LEU A 105 -6.28 21.17 27.09
CA LEU A 105 -5.79 20.46 28.27
C LEU A 105 -5.34 21.42 29.38
N MET A 106 -4.67 22.51 29.01
CA MET A 106 -4.16 23.48 29.99
C MET A 106 -5.23 24.42 30.53
N LYS A 107 -6.06 25.01 29.66
CA LYS A 107 -7.00 26.07 30.01
C LYS A 107 -8.34 25.54 30.50
N ASP A 108 -8.90 24.54 29.82
CA ASP A 108 -10.24 24.07 30.10
C ASP A 108 -10.24 22.89 31.09
N LEU A 109 -9.25 21.99 31.01
CA LEU A 109 -9.12 20.87 31.96
C LEU A 109 -8.16 21.12 33.12
N GLY A 110 -7.42 22.22 33.09
CA GLY A 110 -6.53 22.62 34.19
C GLY A 110 -5.31 21.71 34.42
N PHE A 111 -4.93 20.92 33.37
CA PHE A 111 -3.74 20.07 33.49
C PHE A 111 -2.44 20.90 33.52
N SER A 112 -1.44 20.38 34.24
CA SER A 112 -0.14 21.02 34.24
C SER A 112 0.51 21.06 32.87
N PHE A 113 1.41 22.03 32.64
CA PHE A 113 2.15 22.13 31.36
C PHE A 113 2.79 20.81 30.95
N PHE A 114 3.45 20.11 31.85
CA PHE A 114 4.16 18.86 31.54
C PHE A 114 3.22 17.73 31.13
N VAL A 115 2.08 17.57 31.81
CA VAL A 115 1.08 16.56 31.49
C VAL A 115 0.45 16.87 30.11
N SER A 116 0.01 18.11 29.90
CA SER A 116 -0.56 18.55 28.63
C SER A 116 0.42 18.39 27.48
N PHE A 117 1.70 18.72 27.69
CA PHE A 117 2.76 18.55 26.71
C PHE A 117 2.99 17.08 26.36
N ALA A 118 3.13 16.20 27.35
CA ALA A 118 3.35 14.78 27.12
C ALA A 118 2.21 14.12 26.33
N VAL A 119 0.96 14.41 26.69
CA VAL A 119 -0.23 13.87 26.02
C VAL A 119 -0.33 14.41 24.59
N SER A 120 -0.15 15.72 24.39
CA SER A 120 -0.22 16.33 23.06
C SER A 120 0.93 15.88 22.15
N LEU A 121 2.14 15.71 22.71
CA LEU A 121 3.30 15.19 21.99
C LEU A 121 3.08 13.74 21.56
N LEU A 122 2.48 12.90 22.39
CA LEU A 122 2.15 11.51 22.03
C LEU A 122 1.19 11.47 20.83
N LEU A 123 0.11 12.26 20.88
CA LEU A 123 -0.85 12.34 19.76
C LEU A 123 -0.21 12.91 18.49
N LEU A 124 0.60 13.97 18.62
CA LEU A 124 1.37 14.53 17.52
C LEU A 124 2.32 13.49 16.90
N SER A 125 3.02 12.72 17.73
CA SER A 125 3.95 11.69 17.27
C SER A 125 3.24 10.57 16.53
N LEU A 126 2.09 10.10 17.01
CA LEU A 126 1.27 9.11 16.34
C LEU A 126 0.76 9.62 14.98
N ALA A 127 0.25 10.86 14.93
CA ALA A 127 -0.20 11.50 13.71
C ALA A 127 0.95 11.69 12.71
N ASN A 128 2.13 12.10 13.17
CA ASN A 128 3.31 12.27 12.30
C ASN A 128 3.81 10.94 11.74
N VAL A 129 3.87 9.86 12.54
CA VAL A 129 4.22 8.51 12.03
C VAL A 129 3.24 8.09 10.94
N PHE A 130 1.95 8.36 11.13
CA PHE A 130 0.93 8.08 10.13
C PHE A 130 1.11 8.93 8.85
N LEU A 131 1.33 10.24 8.99
CA LEU A 131 1.54 11.16 7.85
C LEU A 131 2.82 10.87 7.07
N ILE A 132 3.93 10.63 7.77
CA ILE A 132 5.22 10.28 7.14
C ILE A 132 5.05 9.02 6.29
N ARG A 133 4.32 8.02 6.78
CA ARG A 133 4.08 6.81 6.02
C ARG A 133 3.24 7.00 4.77
N ILE A 134 2.27 7.90 4.83
CA ILE A 134 1.43 8.22 3.69
C ILE A 134 2.22 8.95 2.61
N SER A 135 3.13 9.82 3.02
CA SER A 135 3.80 10.75 2.12
C SER A 135 5.14 10.27 1.56
N THR A 136 5.82 9.32 2.22
CA THR A 136 7.25 9.13 1.95
C THR A 136 7.67 7.79 1.36
N PHE A 137 6.88 6.71 1.36
CA PHE A 137 7.49 5.42 1.05
C PHE A 137 6.78 4.60 0.00
N SER A 138 7.44 4.47 -1.14
CA SER A 138 7.28 3.36 -2.05
C SER A 138 8.59 3.08 -2.77
N SER A 139 9.37 2.21 -2.22
CA SER A 139 10.35 1.48 -3.00
C SER A 139 9.64 0.25 -3.59
N ALA A 140 9.08 0.42 -4.78
CA ALA A 140 8.45 -0.67 -5.52
C ALA A 140 9.42 -1.85 -5.65
N ASN A 141 10.69 -1.57 -5.94
CA ASN A 141 11.72 -2.57 -6.15
C ASN A 141 11.99 -3.44 -4.91
N LEU A 142 12.01 -2.87 -3.69
CA LEU A 142 12.25 -3.66 -2.48
C LEU A 142 11.05 -4.52 -2.09
N ALA A 143 9.83 -4.04 -2.30
CA ALA A 143 8.64 -4.85 -2.09
C ALA A 143 8.54 -5.98 -3.13
N GLU A 144 8.95 -5.72 -4.36
CA GLU A 144 9.01 -6.71 -5.43
C GLU A 144 10.03 -7.82 -5.14
N VAL A 145 11.23 -7.46 -4.67
CA VAL A 145 12.24 -8.45 -4.23
C VAL A 145 11.72 -9.33 -3.10
N GLU A 146 11.08 -8.73 -2.09
CA GLU A 146 10.46 -9.50 -1.00
C GLU A 146 9.31 -10.39 -1.50
N TYR A 147 8.53 -9.91 -2.46
CA TYR A 147 7.46 -10.69 -3.07
C TYR A 147 7.99 -11.90 -3.85
N MET A 148 9.08 -11.75 -4.61
CA MET A 148 9.73 -12.86 -5.33
C MET A 148 10.28 -13.94 -4.38
N GLU A 149 10.67 -13.57 -3.17
CA GLU A 149 11.18 -14.51 -2.15
C GLU A 149 10.06 -15.13 -1.30
N MET A 150 8.81 -14.68 -1.44
CA MET A 150 7.68 -15.24 -0.70
C MET A 150 7.44 -16.71 -1.04
N ASN A 151 7.10 -17.49 0.00
CA ASN A 151 6.74 -18.87 -0.16
C ASN A 151 5.39 -19.01 -0.89
N ASP A 152 5.22 -20.14 -1.55
CA ASP A 152 3.98 -20.56 -2.22
C ASP A 152 2.76 -20.54 -1.31
N SER A 153 2.92 -20.89 -0.03
CA SER A 153 1.85 -20.90 0.99
C SER A 153 1.49 -19.51 1.54
N TYR A 154 2.17 -18.42 1.18
CA TYR A 154 1.95 -17.11 1.80
C TYR A 154 0.48 -16.68 1.82
N TYR A 155 -0.22 -16.81 0.70
CA TYR A 155 -1.62 -16.40 0.61
C TYR A 155 -2.57 -17.41 1.23
N ASP A 156 -2.25 -18.73 1.20
CA ASP A 156 -2.99 -19.75 1.93
C ASP A 156 -2.96 -19.50 3.43
N ASP A 157 -1.79 -19.16 3.95
CA ASP A 157 -1.58 -18.83 5.35
C ASP A 157 -2.47 -17.66 5.83
N GLN A 158 -2.81 -16.74 4.91
CA GLN A 158 -3.75 -15.64 5.23
C GLN A 158 -5.21 -16.13 5.38
N THR A 159 -5.54 -17.32 4.89
CA THR A 159 -6.88 -17.91 5.01
C THR A 159 -7.00 -18.87 6.19
N ASP A 160 -5.91 -19.24 6.83
CA ASP A 160 -5.86 -20.19 7.94
C ASP A 160 -6.02 -19.50 9.30
N GLU A 161 -7.11 -19.81 10.01
CA GLU A 161 -7.39 -19.26 11.36
C GLU A 161 -6.37 -19.68 12.43
N LYS A 162 -5.56 -20.73 12.17
CA LYS A 162 -4.47 -21.14 13.06
C LYS A 162 -3.24 -20.25 12.91
N LYS A 163 -3.07 -19.61 11.74
CA LYS A 163 -1.90 -18.79 11.41
C LYS A 163 -2.14 -17.28 11.54
N VAL A 164 -3.40 -16.85 11.33
CA VAL A 164 -3.82 -15.45 11.44
C VAL A 164 -5.10 -15.32 12.25
N SER A 165 -5.48 -14.06 12.62
CA SER A 165 -6.73 -13.84 13.33
C SER A 165 -7.95 -14.31 12.52
N ARG A 166 -9.00 -14.77 13.21
CA ARG A 166 -10.28 -15.21 12.57
C ARG A 166 -10.84 -14.16 11.61
N PHE A 167 -10.78 -12.88 12.00
CA PHE A 167 -11.24 -11.79 11.17
C PHE A 167 -10.43 -11.70 9.87
N ARG A 168 -9.09 -11.81 9.96
CA ARG A 168 -8.20 -11.76 8.79
C ARG A 168 -8.43 -12.95 7.87
N ALA A 169 -8.51 -14.16 8.42
CA ALA A 169 -8.79 -15.37 7.65
C ALA A 169 -10.15 -15.29 6.93
N TRP A 170 -11.21 -14.86 7.65
CA TRP A 170 -12.52 -14.61 7.07
C TRP A 170 -12.48 -13.57 5.93
N TYR A 171 -11.79 -12.46 6.14
CA TYR A 171 -11.66 -11.40 5.12
C TYR A 171 -11.02 -11.95 3.84
N HIS A 172 -9.89 -12.66 3.93
CA HIS A 172 -9.20 -13.22 2.78
C HIS A 172 -10.02 -14.29 2.07
N ARG A 173 -10.64 -15.24 2.81
CA ARG A 173 -11.53 -16.25 2.22
C ARG A 173 -12.69 -15.61 1.46
N SER A 174 -13.39 -14.68 2.10
CA SER A 174 -14.53 -13.99 1.47
C SER A 174 -14.12 -13.17 0.25
N ARG A 175 -12.90 -12.65 0.20
CA ARG A 175 -12.34 -11.97 -0.97
C ARG A 175 -12.17 -12.93 -2.14
N TYR A 176 -11.58 -14.10 -1.92
CA TYR A 176 -11.38 -15.11 -2.97
C TYR A 176 -12.71 -15.68 -3.48
N GLU A 177 -13.65 -15.99 -2.60
CA GLU A 177 -15.00 -16.44 -2.99
C GLU A 177 -15.73 -15.41 -3.87
N ARG A 178 -15.63 -14.14 -3.52
CA ARG A 178 -16.22 -13.06 -4.33
C ARG A 178 -15.53 -12.90 -5.66
N MET A 179 -14.22 -13.04 -5.71
CA MET A 179 -13.47 -13.03 -6.95
C MET A 179 -13.89 -14.18 -7.85
N THR A 180 -14.02 -15.39 -7.29
CA THR A 180 -14.53 -16.56 -8.03
C THR A 180 -15.89 -16.26 -8.65
N LYS A 181 -16.84 -15.73 -7.87
CA LYS A 181 -18.17 -15.32 -8.37
C LYS A 181 -18.08 -14.25 -9.46
N PHE A 182 -17.28 -13.21 -9.24
CA PHE A 182 -17.08 -12.14 -10.19
C PHE A 182 -16.53 -12.64 -11.53
N VAL A 183 -15.52 -13.49 -11.51
CA VAL A 183 -14.98 -14.08 -12.75
C VAL A 183 -16.01 -15.01 -13.41
N SER A 184 -16.72 -15.82 -12.64
CA SER A 184 -17.74 -16.73 -13.15
C SER A 184 -18.91 -16.03 -13.86
N GLU A 185 -19.22 -14.76 -13.52
CA GLU A 185 -20.23 -13.97 -14.24
C GLU A 185 -19.83 -13.72 -15.71
N TYR A 186 -18.53 -13.65 -16.01
CA TYR A 186 -17.99 -13.29 -17.33
C TYR A 186 -17.36 -14.47 -18.06
N PHE A 187 -16.90 -15.49 -17.37
CA PHE A 187 -16.28 -16.65 -17.98
C PHE A 187 -17.35 -17.63 -18.53
N LYS A 188 -17.21 -17.97 -19.80
CA LYS A 188 -18.07 -18.98 -20.47
C LYS A 188 -17.22 -20.15 -20.93
N ARG A 189 -17.83 -21.33 -20.96
CA ARG A 189 -17.16 -22.56 -21.43
C ARG A 189 -16.56 -22.34 -22.84
N GLY A 190 -15.30 -22.71 -23.00
CA GLY A 190 -14.56 -22.54 -24.24
C GLY A 190 -13.80 -21.21 -24.37
N MET A 191 -13.99 -20.25 -23.46
CA MET A 191 -13.19 -19.04 -23.43
C MET A 191 -11.76 -19.33 -23.00
N LYS A 192 -10.81 -18.56 -23.54
CA LYS A 192 -9.42 -18.49 -23.09
C LYS A 192 -9.26 -17.32 -22.14
N MET A 193 -8.78 -17.57 -20.96
CA MET A 193 -8.56 -16.57 -19.92
C MET A 193 -7.09 -16.49 -19.53
N ALA A 194 -6.59 -15.27 -19.32
CA ALA A 194 -5.31 -14.99 -18.68
C ALA A 194 -5.53 -14.22 -17.39
N ASP A 195 -4.72 -14.53 -16.37
CA ASP A 195 -4.63 -13.77 -15.11
C ASP A 195 -3.21 -13.22 -14.99
N LEU A 196 -3.06 -11.89 -15.05
CA LEU A 196 -1.77 -11.19 -15.02
C LEU A 196 -1.49 -10.66 -13.62
N GLY A 197 -0.40 -11.10 -13.01
CA GLY A 197 -0.09 -10.89 -11.60
C GLY A 197 -0.95 -11.81 -10.72
N CYS A 198 -1.05 -13.08 -11.11
CA CYS A 198 -2.00 -14.03 -10.52
C CYS A 198 -1.55 -14.63 -9.20
N ALA A 199 -0.30 -14.45 -8.79
CA ALA A 199 0.30 -15.12 -7.63
C ALA A 199 0.03 -16.64 -7.67
N ASN A 200 -0.50 -17.23 -6.60
CA ASN A 200 -0.92 -18.63 -6.54
C ASN A 200 -2.39 -18.87 -6.94
N CYS A 201 -3.05 -17.87 -7.53
CA CYS A 201 -4.39 -17.96 -8.11
C CYS A 201 -5.48 -18.57 -7.19
N LEU A 202 -5.44 -18.25 -5.89
CA LEU A 202 -6.35 -18.84 -4.87
C LEU A 202 -7.84 -18.57 -5.13
N TRP A 203 -8.16 -17.51 -5.87
CA TRP A 203 -9.53 -17.21 -6.24
C TRP A 203 -10.14 -18.26 -7.17
N ASN A 204 -9.31 -19.01 -7.94
CA ASN A 204 -9.80 -19.99 -8.91
C ASN A 204 -10.20 -21.31 -8.23
N ILE A 205 -11.19 -21.26 -7.34
CA ILE A 205 -11.71 -22.40 -6.60
C ILE A 205 -12.39 -23.40 -7.53
N ASN A 206 -12.95 -22.92 -8.65
CA ASN A 206 -13.69 -23.74 -9.61
C ASN A 206 -12.80 -24.38 -10.68
N GLU A 207 -11.49 -24.31 -10.55
CA GLU A 207 -10.51 -24.91 -11.47
C GLU A 207 -10.73 -24.52 -12.95
N LEU A 208 -11.09 -23.26 -13.18
CA LEU A 208 -11.23 -22.74 -14.54
C LEU A 208 -9.88 -22.85 -15.28
N PRO A 209 -9.88 -23.07 -16.59
CA PRO A 209 -8.66 -23.23 -17.39
C PRO A 209 -7.96 -21.88 -17.62
N VAL A 210 -7.36 -21.32 -16.60
CA VAL A 210 -6.68 -20.03 -16.57
C VAL A 210 -5.21 -20.18 -16.96
N PHE A 211 -4.70 -19.27 -17.77
CA PHE A 211 -3.28 -19.08 -18.03
C PHE A 211 -2.74 -18.00 -17.07
N GLY A 212 -1.84 -18.37 -16.14
CA GLY A 212 -1.28 -17.46 -15.17
C GLY A 212 -0.01 -16.76 -15.66
N VAL A 213 0.17 -15.50 -15.30
CA VAL A 213 1.41 -14.77 -15.54
C VAL A 213 1.80 -14.04 -14.24
N ASP A 214 2.98 -14.32 -13.73
CA ASP A 214 3.48 -13.69 -12.50
C ASP A 214 5.02 -13.66 -12.50
N ILE A 215 5.61 -12.91 -11.58
CA ILE A 215 7.06 -12.89 -11.37
C ILE A 215 7.51 -14.00 -10.40
N ASN A 216 6.62 -14.49 -9.53
CA ASN A 216 6.93 -15.49 -8.52
C ASN A 216 6.72 -16.92 -9.04
N ASP A 217 7.80 -17.53 -9.51
CA ASP A 217 7.80 -18.90 -10.06
C ASP A 217 7.29 -19.96 -9.06
N LYS A 218 7.59 -19.81 -7.77
CA LYS A 218 7.18 -20.77 -6.73
C LYS A 218 5.65 -20.81 -6.61
N MET A 219 5.02 -19.65 -6.57
CA MET A 219 3.55 -19.52 -6.51
C MET A 219 2.87 -20.07 -7.76
N LEU A 220 3.43 -19.80 -8.95
CA LEU A 220 2.89 -20.30 -10.22
C LEU A 220 2.94 -21.83 -10.30
N ARG A 221 4.06 -22.45 -9.89
CA ARG A 221 4.21 -23.91 -9.85
C ARG A 221 3.18 -24.53 -8.89
N TRP A 222 3.11 -23.98 -7.69
CA TRP A 222 2.13 -24.42 -6.70
C TRP A 222 0.69 -24.32 -7.25
N ALA A 223 0.34 -23.19 -7.90
CA ALA A 223 -0.97 -22.98 -8.49
C ALA A 223 -1.30 -24.01 -9.58
N LYS A 224 -0.31 -24.36 -10.40
CA LYS A 224 -0.48 -25.40 -11.44
C LYS A 224 -0.63 -26.80 -10.83
N GLU A 225 0.18 -27.16 -9.83
CA GLU A 225 0.12 -28.44 -9.12
C GLU A 225 -1.20 -28.62 -8.37
N ASN A 226 -1.79 -27.53 -7.87
CA ASN A 226 -3.07 -27.52 -7.16
C ASN A 226 -4.27 -27.22 -8.08
N HIS A 227 -4.14 -27.41 -9.39
CA HIS A 227 -5.20 -27.22 -10.41
C HIS A 227 -5.81 -25.81 -10.46
N ARG A 228 -5.12 -24.81 -9.89
CA ARG A 228 -5.54 -23.40 -9.95
C ARG A 228 -5.21 -22.74 -11.30
N LEU A 229 -4.21 -23.25 -11.99
CA LEU A 229 -3.80 -22.80 -13.32
C LEU A 229 -3.72 -23.97 -14.28
N LYS A 230 -4.17 -23.76 -15.51
CA LYS A 230 -3.96 -24.72 -16.61
C LYS A 230 -2.50 -24.71 -17.06
N ASP A 231 -1.92 -23.52 -17.21
CA ASP A 231 -0.53 -23.29 -17.57
C ASP A 231 -0.10 -21.89 -17.14
N PHE A 232 1.22 -21.59 -17.19
CA PHE A 232 1.73 -20.31 -16.75
C PHE A 232 2.97 -19.84 -17.51
N SER A 233 3.30 -18.56 -17.35
CA SER A 233 4.56 -17.95 -17.76
C SER A 233 5.12 -17.10 -16.63
N VAL A 234 6.42 -17.22 -16.35
CA VAL A 234 7.13 -16.34 -15.42
C VAL A 234 7.64 -15.13 -16.17
N THR A 235 7.31 -13.92 -15.72
CA THR A 235 7.84 -12.69 -16.30
C THR A 235 8.02 -11.61 -15.24
N PRO A 236 9.15 -10.89 -15.24
CA PRO A 236 9.34 -9.73 -14.38
C PRO A 236 8.65 -8.47 -14.92
N ASP A 237 8.15 -8.50 -16.16
CA ASP A 237 7.59 -7.33 -16.83
C ASP A 237 6.24 -7.67 -17.50
N LEU A 238 5.16 -7.29 -16.86
CA LEU A 238 3.80 -7.47 -17.38
C LEU A 238 3.51 -6.58 -18.62
N SER A 239 4.37 -5.63 -18.96
CA SER A 239 4.24 -4.87 -20.21
C SER A 239 4.70 -5.66 -21.44
N ARG A 240 5.33 -6.83 -21.23
CA ARG A 240 5.91 -7.70 -22.26
C ARG A 240 5.73 -9.17 -21.91
N THR A 241 4.48 -9.62 -21.85
CA THR A 241 4.14 -11.00 -21.42
C THR A 241 4.60 -12.10 -22.39
N GLY A 242 4.92 -11.76 -23.64
CA GLY A 242 5.22 -12.75 -24.69
C GLY A 242 3.99 -13.53 -25.19
N LEU A 243 2.81 -13.29 -24.68
CA LEU A 243 1.57 -13.96 -25.08
C LEU A 243 1.14 -13.53 -26.49
N LYS A 244 0.43 -14.41 -27.20
CA LYS A 244 -0.06 -14.13 -28.56
C LYS A 244 -1.06 -12.98 -28.56
N THR A 245 -0.94 -12.10 -29.58
CA THR A 245 -1.90 -11.03 -29.85
C THR A 245 -3.29 -11.59 -30.08
N LYS A 246 -4.33 -10.91 -29.53
CA LYS A 246 -5.75 -11.26 -29.71
C LYS A 246 -6.09 -12.73 -29.40
N SER A 247 -5.46 -13.29 -28.37
CA SER A 247 -5.61 -14.72 -28.06
C SER A 247 -6.55 -15.03 -26.90
N PHE A 248 -6.84 -14.04 -26.04
CA PHE A 248 -7.67 -14.23 -24.87
C PHE A 248 -9.03 -13.54 -24.98
N ASP A 249 -10.08 -14.24 -24.55
CA ASP A 249 -11.43 -13.72 -24.45
C ASP A 249 -11.62 -12.90 -23.19
N LEU A 250 -10.89 -13.28 -22.15
CA LEU A 250 -10.95 -12.68 -20.81
C LEU A 250 -9.53 -12.48 -20.27
N VAL A 251 -9.25 -11.29 -19.77
CA VAL A 251 -8.02 -10.99 -19.04
C VAL A 251 -8.40 -10.47 -17.65
N LEU A 252 -7.77 -11.00 -16.61
CA LEU A 252 -7.92 -10.55 -15.24
C LEU A 252 -6.63 -9.88 -14.78
N MET A 253 -6.74 -8.80 -14.02
CA MET A 253 -5.70 -8.27 -13.14
C MET A 253 -6.34 -8.00 -11.77
N SER A 254 -5.99 -8.83 -10.79
CA SER A 254 -6.58 -8.77 -9.45
C SER A 254 -5.56 -8.28 -8.44
N GLU A 255 -5.78 -7.10 -7.85
CA GLU A 255 -4.87 -6.50 -6.87
C GLU A 255 -3.43 -6.43 -7.42
N THR A 256 -3.30 -5.98 -8.66
CA THR A 256 -2.03 -5.95 -9.40
C THR A 256 -1.70 -4.55 -9.89
N LEU A 257 -2.68 -3.80 -10.43
CA LEU A 257 -2.42 -2.47 -11.02
C LEU A 257 -1.85 -1.46 -10.03
N GLU A 258 -2.13 -1.62 -8.74
CA GLU A 258 -1.57 -0.78 -7.68
C GLU A 258 -0.06 -0.92 -7.51
N HIS A 259 0.53 -2.01 -8.00
CA HIS A 259 1.96 -2.30 -7.94
C HIS A 259 2.72 -1.89 -9.20
N ILE A 260 2.02 -1.61 -10.29
CA ILE A 260 2.62 -1.42 -11.62
C ILE A 260 3.22 -0.03 -11.78
N LEU A 261 4.52 0.05 -12.09
CA LEU A 261 5.21 1.31 -12.37
C LEU A 261 4.82 1.86 -13.76
N ASP A 262 4.87 1.02 -14.80
CA ASP A 262 4.48 1.36 -16.17
C ASP A 262 3.05 0.91 -16.49
N LEU A 263 2.07 1.61 -15.90
CA LEU A 263 0.64 1.34 -16.17
C LEU A 263 0.29 1.41 -17.66
N LYS A 264 0.89 2.34 -18.39
CA LYS A 264 0.63 2.52 -19.83
C LYS A 264 1.10 1.32 -20.63
N GLY A 265 2.32 0.84 -20.38
CA GLY A 265 2.88 -0.34 -21.03
C GLY A 265 2.05 -1.59 -20.74
N VAL A 266 1.69 -1.83 -19.49
CA VAL A 266 0.89 -2.99 -19.09
C VAL A 266 -0.52 -2.93 -19.69
N LEU A 267 -1.22 -1.79 -19.64
CA LEU A 267 -2.55 -1.67 -20.24
C LEU A 267 -2.51 -1.81 -21.79
N LYS A 268 -1.45 -1.34 -22.43
CA LYS A 268 -1.22 -1.59 -23.87
C LYS A 268 -1.04 -3.09 -24.16
N GLU A 269 -0.29 -3.80 -23.29
CA GLU A 269 -0.10 -5.24 -23.42
C GLU A 269 -1.41 -6.01 -23.21
N VAL A 270 -2.21 -5.65 -22.20
CA VAL A 270 -3.55 -6.20 -22.00
C VAL A 270 -4.40 -6.00 -23.26
N GLY A 271 -4.39 -4.79 -23.84
CA GLY A 271 -5.09 -4.50 -25.10
C GLY A 271 -4.58 -5.34 -26.26
N ARG A 272 -3.29 -5.63 -26.33
CA ARG A 272 -2.68 -6.45 -27.39
C ARG A 272 -3.12 -7.92 -27.31
N ILE A 273 -3.08 -8.52 -26.12
CA ILE A 273 -3.39 -9.95 -25.93
C ILE A 273 -4.90 -10.24 -25.93
N LEU A 274 -5.72 -9.27 -25.53
CA LEU A 274 -7.17 -9.39 -25.51
C LEU A 274 -7.74 -9.36 -26.92
N LYS A 275 -8.72 -10.22 -27.22
CA LYS A 275 -9.48 -10.19 -28.47
C LYS A 275 -10.28 -8.88 -28.61
N ASP A 276 -10.74 -8.54 -29.81
CA ASP A 276 -11.43 -7.26 -30.06
C ASP A 276 -12.74 -7.10 -29.25
N LYS A 277 -13.45 -8.21 -29.00
CA LYS A 277 -14.63 -8.26 -28.12
C LYS A 277 -14.34 -8.88 -26.77
N GLY A 278 -13.07 -8.93 -26.37
CA GLY A 278 -12.65 -9.52 -25.10
C GLY A 278 -12.92 -8.57 -23.92
N THR A 279 -13.07 -9.16 -22.76
CA THR A 279 -13.38 -8.44 -21.52
C THR A 279 -12.16 -8.36 -20.61
N PHE A 280 -11.92 -7.20 -20.04
CA PHE A 280 -10.88 -6.96 -19.06
C PHE A 280 -11.52 -6.83 -17.66
N LEU A 281 -11.23 -7.78 -16.78
CA LEU A 281 -11.65 -7.76 -15.38
C LEU A 281 -10.54 -7.19 -14.51
N ILE A 282 -10.90 -6.34 -13.58
CA ILE A 282 -9.96 -5.61 -12.75
C ILE A 282 -10.47 -5.62 -11.32
N THR A 283 -9.58 -5.89 -10.36
CA THR A 283 -9.80 -5.45 -8.98
C THR A 283 -8.60 -4.68 -8.49
N VAL A 284 -8.87 -3.62 -7.74
CA VAL A 284 -7.86 -2.78 -7.10
C VAL A 284 -8.39 -2.28 -5.76
N PRO A 285 -7.52 -1.92 -4.81
CA PRO A 285 -7.96 -1.25 -3.60
C PRO A 285 -8.74 0.03 -3.91
N TYR A 286 -9.83 0.26 -3.18
CA TYR A 286 -10.55 1.53 -3.22
C TYR A 286 -9.86 2.52 -2.29
N ASP A 287 -8.82 3.13 -2.82
CA ASP A 287 -7.85 3.89 -2.05
C ASP A 287 -8.04 5.41 -2.27
N TYR A 288 -8.86 6.00 -1.41
CA TYR A 288 -9.01 7.45 -1.31
C TYR A 288 -8.59 7.93 0.08
N PHE A 289 -8.16 9.18 0.15
CA PHE A 289 -7.65 9.77 1.39
C PHE A 289 -8.66 9.65 2.54
N LEU A 290 -8.23 9.10 3.67
CA LEU A 290 -9.05 8.78 4.85
C LEU A 290 -10.19 7.78 4.61
N GLY A 291 -10.21 7.10 3.47
CA GLY A 291 -11.15 6.00 3.21
C GLY A 291 -10.87 4.77 4.10
N PRO A 292 -11.85 3.88 4.24
CA PRO A 292 -11.68 2.68 5.08
C PRO A 292 -10.46 1.83 4.69
N PHE A 293 -10.24 1.60 3.40
CA PHE A 293 -9.06 0.87 2.92
C PHE A 293 -7.78 1.61 3.31
N PHE A 294 -7.71 2.92 3.02
CA PHE A 294 -6.54 3.73 3.32
C PHE A 294 -6.15 3.65 4.80
N VAL A 295 -7.11 3.83 5.71
CA VAL A 295 -6.86 3.80 7.15
C VAL A 295 -6.43 2.40 7.60
N LEU A 296 -7.21 1.37 7.29
CA LEU A 296 -6.93 -0.01 7.73
C LEU A 296 -5.63 -0.55 7.15
N PHE A 297 -5.36 -0.28 5.87
CA PHE A 297 -4.14 -0.71 5.20
C PHE A 297 -2.89 -0.06 5.81
N ASN A 298 -2.92 1.26 6.05
CA ASN A 298 -1.78 1.94 6.68
C ASN A 298 -1.56 1.47 8.13
N LEU A 299 -2.60 1.29 8.93
CA LEU A 299 -2.49 0.73 10.26
C LEU A 299 -1.91 -0.69 10.24
N ASN A 300 -2.38 -1.54 9.32
CA ASN A 300 -1.82 -2.89 9.13
C ASN A 300 -0.34 -2.83 8.71
N CYS A 301 0.03 -1.96 7.77
CA CYS A 301 1.41 -1.79 7.34
C CYS A 301 2.31 -1.28 8.47
N ILE A 302 1.82 -0.39 9.33
CA ILE A 302 2.54 0.06 10.54
C ILE A 302 2.76 -1.12 11.48
N TYR A 303 1.71 -1.85 11.84
CA TYR A 303 1.80 -2.99 12.74
C TYR A 303 2.71 -4.09 12.18
N MET A 304 2.43 -4.56 10.97
CA MET A 304 3.21 -5.64 10.36
C MET A 304 4.65 -5.23 10.05
N GLY A 305 4.87 -4.00 9.58
CA GLY A 305 6.19 -3.51 9.20
C GLY A 305 7.10 -3.23 10.40
N TYR A 306 6.61 -2.54 11.43
CA TYR A 306 7.45 -2.10 12.55
C TYR A 306 7.34 -2.98 13.79
N VAL A 307 6.16 -3.52 14.10
CA VAL A 307 5.98 -4.40 15.26
C VAL A 307 6.38 -5.83 14.92
N ARG A 308 5.90 -6.35 13.76
CA ARG A 308 6.21 -7.72 13.31
C ARG A 308 7.48 -7.83 12.47
N GLY A 309 8.02 -6.70 12.00
CA GLY A 309 9.27 -6.60 11.25
C GLY A 309 9.20 -7.12 9.80
N SER A 310 8.02 -7.14 9.20
CA SER A 310 7.84 -7.52 7.80
C SER A 310 8.36 -6.41 6.88
N VAL A 311 9.39 -6.69 6.09
CA VAL A 311 9.97 -5.75 5.12
C VAL A 311 8.95 -5.39 4.06
N TYR A 312 8.22 -6.36 3.54
CA TYR A 312 7.14 -6.15 2.57
C TYR A 312 6.11 -5.11 3.01
N HIS A 313 5.60 -5.23 4.26
CA HIS A 313 4.67 -4.26 4.82
C HIS A 313 5.32 -2.92 5.15
N LYS A 314 6.61 -2.92 5.50
CA LYS A 314 7.37 -1.68 5.72
C LYS A 314 7.39 -0.82 4.45
N TYR A 315 7.42 -1.43 3.28
CA TYR A 315 7.32 -0.76 1.98
C TYR A 315 5.89 -0.73 1.42
N ARG A 316 4.87 -0.76 2.29
CA ARG A 316 3.46 -0.70 1.93
C ARG A 316 3.05 -1.73 0.88
N CYS A 317 3.59 -2.93 1.01
CA CYS A 317 3.36 -4.04 0.07
C CYS A 317 3.65 -3.68 -1.40
N GLY A 318 4.43 -2.62 -1.67
CA GLY A 318 4.71 -2.16 -3.02
C GLY A 318 3.58 -1.37 -3.70
N HIS A 319 2.56 -0.91 -2.96
CA HIS A 319 1.50 -0.07 -3.52
C HIS A 319 2.04 1.29 -3.95
N ILE A 320 2.07 1.53 -5.25
CA ILE A 320 2.54 2.76 -5.88
C ILE A 320 1.43 3.56 -6.55
N ASN A 321 0.35 2.88 -6.94
CA ASN A 321 -0.81 3.53 -7.51
C ASN A 321 -2.00 3.47 -6.55
N HIS A 322 -2.78 4.56 -6.52
CA HIS A 322 -3.97 4.70 -5.69
C HIS A 322 -5.17 4.89 -6.60
N PHE A 323 -6.19 4.04 -6.46
CA PHE A 323 -7.35 4.06 -7.34
C PHE A 323 -8.63 4.48 -6.61
N THR A 324 -9.25 5.54 -7.14
CA THR A 324 -10.67 5.84 -6.94
C THR A 324 -11.44 5.42 -8.20
N LYS A 325 -12.78 5.39 -8.14
CA LYS A 325 -13.60 5.11 -9.34
C LYS A 325 -13.27 6.05 -10.50
N THR A 326 -13.11 7.35 -10.19
CA THR A 326 -12.79 8.38 -11.19
C THR A 326 -11.42 8.16 -11.80
N ARG A 327 -10.39 7.93 -10.96
CA ARG A 327 -9.02 7.70 -11.44
C ARG A 327 -8.91 6.42 -12.27
N LEU A 328 -9.54 5.32 -11.82
CA LEU A 328 -9.55 4.07 -12.58
C LEU A 328 -10.22 4.26 -13.95
N LYS A 329 -11.39 4.93 -14.00
CA LYS A 329 -12.08 5.26 -15.25
C LYS A 329 -11.19 6.09 -16.19
N GLN A 330 -10.53 7.12 -15.67
CA GLN A 330 -9.64 7.97 -16.44
C GLN A 330 -8.44 7.17 -16.97
N THR A 331 -7.74 6.43 -16.10
CA THR A 331 -6.59 5.59 -16.48
C THR A 331 -6.95 4.61 -17.59
N LEU A 332 -8.11 3.95 -17.50
CA LEU A 332 -8.59 3.01 -18.52
C LEU A 332 -8.89 3.74 -19.84
N ALA A 333 -9.57 4.88 -19.78
CA ALA A 333 -9.94 5.65 -20.97
C ALA A 333 -8.71 6.19 -21.73
N GLU A 334 -7.70 6.67 -21.01
CA GLU A 334 -6.42 7.16 -21.58
C GLU A 334 -5.61 6.04 -22.25
N ASN A 335 -5.86 4.78 -21.88
CA ASN A 335 -5.16 3.62 -22.40
C ASN A 335 -6.02 2.71 -23.30
N GLY A 336 -7.08 3.27 -23.89
CA GLY A 336 -7.87 2.58 -24.94
C GLY A 336 -8.90 1.59 -24.40
N PHE A 337 -9.35 1.74 -23.16
CA PHE A 337 -10.41 0.93 -22.57
C PHE A 337 -11.63 1.78 -22.18
N THR A 338 -12.82 1.21 -22.37
CA THR A 338 -14.09 1.77 -21.90
C THR A 338 -14.55 1.00 -20.68
N LEU A 339 -14.69 1.69 -19.55
CA LEU A 339 -15.23 1.12 -18.33
C LEU A 339 -16.74 0.86 -18.48
N LYS A 340 -17.16 -0.40 -18.39
CA LYS A 340 -18.56 -0.85 -18.51
C LYS A 340 -19.28 -0.93 -17.19
N ARG A 341 -18.61 -1.44 -16.16
CA ARG A 341 -19.14 -1.60 -14.80
C ARG A 341 -18.06 -1.30 -13.78
N CYS A 342 -18.41 -0.62 -12.70
CA CYS A 342 -17.49 -0.39 -11.59
C CYS A 342 -18.29 -0.26 -10.29
N PHE A 343 -17.96 -1.08 -9.30
CA PHE A 343 -18.64 -1.07 -8.01
C PHE A 343 -17.64 -1.30 -6.88
N VAL A 344 -18.02 -0.84 -5.68
CA VAL A 344 -17.22 -0.98 -4.47
C VAL A 344 -17.72 -2.19 -3.70
N VAL A 345 -16.78 -2.98 -3.22
CA VAL A 345 -17.06 -4.15 -2.38
C VAL A 345 -16.54 -3.86 -0.96
N ASN A 346 -17.42 -3.96 0.03
CA ASN A 346 -17.14 -3.72 1.45
C ASN A 346 -16.49 -2.36 1.79
N GLY A 347 -16.59 -1.36 0.91
CA GLY A 347 -15.90 -0.09 1.07
C GLY A 347 -14.38 -0.15 0.87
N LEU A 348 -13.81 -1.32 0.52
CA LEU A 348 -12.38 -1.59 0.50
C LEU A 348 -11.81 -1.83 -0.89
N LEU A 349 -12.57 -2.44 -1.80
CA LEU A 349 -12.11 -2.86 -3.11
C LEU A 349 -13.00 -2.32 -4.22
N LEU A 350 -12.38 -1.94 -5.34
CA LEU A 350 -13.06 -1.68 -6.60
C LEU A 350 -13.01 -2.93 -7.47
N TYR A 351 -14.18 -3.32 -7.96
CA TYR A 351 -14.35 -4.32 -9.00
C TYR A 351 -14.78 -3.61 -10.27
N ALA A 352 -14.09 -3.87 -11.37
CA ALA A 352 -14.33 -3.17 -12.62
C ALA A 352 -14.30 -4.12 -13.82
N VAL A 353 -15.12 -3.81 -14.80
CA VAL A 353 -15.23 -4.50 -16.08
C VAL A 353 -14.99 -3.48 -17.17
N ALA A 354 -14.03 -3.73 -18.03
CA ALA A 354 -13.71 -2.86 -19.15
C ALA A 354 -13.64 -3.65 -20.45
N GLU A 355 -13.84 -2.97 -21.56
CA GLU A 355 -13.67 -3.48 -22.92
C GLU A 355 -12.78 -2.54 -23.71
N LYS A 356 -12.17 -3.01 -24.78
CA LYS A 356 -11.43 -2.13 -25.67
C LYS A 356 -12.35 -1.02 -26.19
N SER A 357 -11.87 0.20 -26.16
CA SER A 357 -12.57 1.30 -26.82
C SER A 357 -12.56 1.04 -28.31
N GLY A 358 -13.73 1.11 -28.95
CA GLY A 358 -13.84 0.97 -30.41
C GLY A 358 -13.28 2.17 -31.20
N ARG A 359 -12.42 3.00 -30.55
CA ARG A 359 -11.70 4.08 -31.22
C ARG A 359 -10.66 3.45 -32.14
N LYS A 360 -10.83 3.65 -33.42
CA LYS A 360 -9.77 3.47 -34.43
C LYS A 360 -8.62 4.39 -33.99
N ASP A 361 -7.43 3.82 -33.88
CA ASP A 361 -6.19 4.59 -33.73
C ASP A 361 -6.12 5.59 -34.90
N TYR A 362 -6.07 6.89 -34.58
CA TYR A 362 -5.65 7.92 -35.49
C TYR A 362 -4.18 8.23 -35.26
#